data_ad653c95f0b766b1729e7064b60fa12a
#
_entry.id   ad653c95f0b766b1729e7064b60fa12a
#
_cell.length_a   1.000
_cell.length_b   1.000
_cell.length_c   1.000
_cell.angle_alpha   90.00
_cell.angle_beta   90.00
_cell.angle_gamma   90.00
#
_symmetry.space_group_name_H-M   'P 1'
#
loop_
_entity.id
_entity.type
_entity.pdbx_description
1 polymer ?
#
loop_
_entity_poly.entity_id
_entity_poly.type
_entity_poly.pdbx_seq_one_letter_code
_entity_poly.pdbx_strand_id
1 'polypeptide(L)'
;ADAPTSATTGQAYPWHGDKQQGITTPRPAVGMLVAFDVLARDRDGLEQLLRTLSERIAFLTQGGSYEQRDPRYPPVDSGILGPTIDPDGLTITLSVGASLFDERFGLAEVKPRQLERMTAFPNDALDAARCHGDISLQFCANSEGTTIHALRDIIKNTPGLLMVRWKQEGSVPVMAPRPDGETESARNFLGFRDGTANPPADDRTLMQQLVWVDRNNDEPAWAHNGSYQAVRLIRNFVERWDRTPLQEQEAIFGRRRDSGSPMH
;
A
#
# COMPACT_ATOMS: atom_id res chain seq x y z
N ALA A 1 -28.16 -18.42 -10.44
CA ALA A 1 -27.40 -17.31 -9.85
C ALA A 1 -25.94 -17.74 -9.87
N ASP A 2 -25.24 -17.35 -10.92
CA ASP A 2 -23.82 -17.65 -11.09
C ASP A 2 -23.05 -16.77 -10.11
N ALA A 3 -22.18 -17.41 -9.32
CA ALA A 3 -21.26 -16.72 -8.42
C ALA A 3 -20.33 -15.82 -9.26
N PRO A 4 -19.92 -14.64 -8.72
CA PRO A 4 -18.96 -13.80 -9.41
C PRO A 4 -17.70 -14.62 -9.69
N THR A 5 -17.21 -14.52 -10.92
CA THR A 5 -16.00 -15.18 -11.42
C THR A 5 -14.88 -14.97 -10.40
N SER A 6 -14.40 -16.06 -9.81
CA SER A 6 -13.34 -16.04 -8.81
C SER A 6 -12.14 -15.27 -9.34
N ALA A 7 -11.73 -14.24 -8.63
CA ALA A 7 -10.38 -13.72 -8.75
C ALA A 7 -9.42 -14.90 -8.74
N THR A 8 -8.51 -14.97 -9.73
CA THR A 8 -7.59 -16.12 -9.89
C THR A 8 -6.65 -16.16 -8.70
N THR A 9 -6.93 -17.01 -7.72
CA THR A 9 -6.12 -17.21 -6.50
C THR A 9 -4.67 -17.57 -6.82
N GLY A 10 -4.38 -18.08 -7.99
CA GLY A 10 -3.04 -18.44 -8.47
C GLY A 10 -2.25 -17.30 -9.15
N GLN A 11 -2.77 -16.06 -9.22
CA GLN A 11 -2.03 -14.97 -9.84
C GLN A 11 -0.88 -14.50 -8.95
N ALA A 12 0.36 -14.62 -9.45
CA ALA A 12 1.56 -14.08 -8.83
C ALA A 12 2.09 -12.88 -9.60
N TYR A 13 2.53 -11.87 -8.86
CA TYR A 13 3.28 -10.74 -9.42
C TYR A 13 4.76 -10.89 -9.08
N PRO A 14 5.68 -10.48 -9.97
CA PRO A 14 7.12 -10.44 -9.63
C PRO A 14 7.33 -9.59 -8.39
N TRP A 15 8.10 -10.07 -7.42
CA TRP A 15 8.36 -9.32 -6.18
C TRP A 15 9.42 -8.22 -6.36
N HIS A 16 10.17 -8.27 -7.46
CA HIS A 16 11.19 -7.27 -7.82
C HIS A 16 11.12 -6.94 -9.32
N GLY A 17 11.76 -5.86 -9.72
CA GLY A 17 11.84 -5.38 -11.09
C GLY A 17 12.40 -3.96 -11.13
N ASP A 18 12.31 -3.31 -12.28
CA ASP A 18 12.71 -1.90 -12.43
C ASP A 18 11.94 -0.97 -11.50
N LYS A 19 10.73 -1.36 -11.13
CA LYS A 19 9.81 -0.63 -10.24
C LYS A 19 9.15 -1.61 -9.28
N GLN A 20 8.84 -1.15 -8.07
CA GLN A 20 8.14 -1.98 -7.10
C GLN A 20 6.72 -2.31 -7.57
N GLN A 21 6.29 -3.52 -7.30
CA GLN A 21 4.90 -3.93 -7.48
C GLN A 21 3.97 -3.22 -6.48
N GLY A 22 2.69 -3.12 -6.82
CA GLY A 22 1.68 -2.46 -5.99
C GLY A 22 1.49 -0.97 -6.28
N ILE A 23 2.32 -0.35 -7.14
CA ILE A 23 2.16 1.06 -7.55
C ILE A 23 1.32 1.15 -8.83
N THR A 24 1.69 0.40 -9.87
CA THR A 24 0.96 0.34 -11.15
C THR A 24 0.24 -0.99 -11.38
N THR A 25 0.37 -1.92 -10.45
CA THR A 25 -0.32 -3.21 -10.52
C THR A 25 -1.84 -2.99 -10.46
N PRO A 26 -2.62 -3.69 -11.27
CA PRO A 26 -4.07 -3.60 -11.20
C PRO A 26 -4.56 -3.81 -9.77
N ARG A 27 -5.46 -2.93 -9.34
CA ARG A 27 -5.91 -2.89 -7.95
C ARG A 27 -6.72 -4.14 -7.59
N PRO A 28 -6.31 -4.91 -6.57
CA PRO A 28 -7.12 -6.01 -6.02
C PRO A 28 -8.24 -5.48 -5.10
N ALA A 29 -9.01 -6.41 -4.51
CA ALA A 29 -10.18 -6.07 -3.70
C ALA A 29 -9.83 -5.40 -2.37
N VAL A 30 -8.73 -5.82 -1.74
CA VAL A 30 -8.37 -5.38 -0.38
C VAL A 30 -6.96 -4.83 -0.33
N GLY A 31 -6.76 -3.89 0.59
CA GLY A 31 -5.45 -3.31 0.88
C GLY A 31 -5.28 -3.06 2.36
N MET A 32 -4.05 -3.14 2.82
CA MET A 32 -3.67 -2.82 4.19
C MET A 32 -2.34 -2.07 4.17
N LEU A 33 -2.31 -0.90 4.77
CA LEU A 33 -1.09 -0.13 4.97
C LEU A 33 -0.68 -0.21 6.44
N VAL A 34 0.57 -0.60 6.68
CA VAL A 34 1.12 -0.73 8.03
C VAL A 34 2.41 0.08 8.14
N ALA A 35 2.47 0.98 9.09
CA ALA A 35 3.69 1.69 9.42
C ALA A 35 4.39 1.05 10.62
N PHE A 36 5.71 1.07 10.60
CA PHE A 36 6.55 0.46 11.61
C PHE A 36 7.61 1.42 12.11
N ASP A 37 7.95 1.26 13.38
CA ASP A 37 9.19 1.79 13.96
C ASP A 37 10.28 0.71 13.84
N VAL A 38 11.45 1.09 13.35
CA VAL A 38 12.61 0.21 13.23
C VAL A 38 13.35 0.18 14.57
N LEU A 39 13.45 -1.00 15.15
CA LEU A 39 14.12 -1.22 16.45
C LEU A 39 15.60 -1.62 16.32
N ALA A 40 16.09 -1.80 15.09
CA ALA A 40 17.52 -2.01 14.84
C ALA A 40 18.35 -0.86 15.44
N ARG A 41 19.50 -1.19 16.02
CA ARG A 41 20.34 -0.21 16.74
C ARG A 41 21.41 0.43 15.87
N ASP A 42 21.74 -0.22 14.76
CA ASP A 42 22.82 0.14 13.87
C ASP A 42 22.52 -0.26 12.42
N ARG A 43 23.46 0.04 11.54
CA ARG A 43 23.37 -0.24 10.13
C ARG A 43 23.28 -1.73 9.82
N ASP A 44 24.01 -2.57 10.54
CA ASP A 44 24.02 -4.02 10.32
C ASP A 44 22.66 -4.62 10.65
N GLY A 45 22.04 -4.19 11.75
CA GLY A 45 20.67 -4.57 12.11
C GLY A 45 19.64 -4.10 11.09
N LEU A 46 19.79 -2.90 10.53
CA LEU A 46 18.92 -2.43 9.45
C LEU A 46 19.11 -3.25 8.17
N GLU A 47 20.35 -3.58 7.80
CA GLU A 47 20.64 -4.44 6.65
C GLU A 47 20.02 -5.82 6.83
N GLN A 48 20.16 -6.44 8.00
CA GLN A 48 19.52 -7.71 8.34
C GLN A 48 18.00 -7.63 8.19
N LEU A 49 17.37 -6.56 8.70
CA LEU A 49 15.94 -6.33 8.56
C LEU A 49 15.53 -6.29 7.09
N LEU A 50 16.20 -5.48 6.26
CA LEU A 50 15.86 -5.31 4.85
C LEU A 50 16.05 -6.61 4.05
N ARG A 51 17.09 -7.41 4.35
CA ARG A 51 17.29 -8.74 3.77
C ARG A 51 16.15 -9.68 4.13
N THR A 52 15.79 -9.76 5.42
CA THR A 52 14.66 -10.57 5.89
C THR A 52 13.35 -10.14 5.23
N LEU A 53 13.08 -8.84 5.13
CA LEU A 53 11.90 -8.34 4.43
C LEU A 53 11.90 -8.77 2.96
N SER A 54 13.02 -8.67 2.26
CA SER A 54 13.13 -9.08 0.86
C SER A 54 12.85 -10.57 0.66
N GLU A 55 13.39 -11.43 1.52
CA GLU A 55 13.15 -12.88 1.52
C GLU A 55 11.67 -13.21 1.80
N ARG A 56 11.09 -12.56 2.80
CA ARG A 56 9.67 -12.81 3.14
C ARG A 56 8.73 -12.28 2.07
N ILE A 57 8.99 -11.10 1.51
CA ILE A 57 8.22 -10.55 0.39
C ILE A 57 8.26 -11.50 -0.80
N ALA A 58 9.44 -12.00 -1.17
CA ALA A 58 9.59 -12.97 -2.26
C ALA A 58 8.76 -14.23 -2.01
N PHE A 59 8.84 -14.83 -0.83
CA PHE A 59 8.10 -16.03 -0.47
C PHE A 59 6.58 -15.79 -0.49
N LEU A 60 6.12 -14.73 0.16
CA LEU A 60 4.70 -14.46 0.34
C LEU A 60 4.00 -14.14 -1.00
N THR A 61 4.66 -13.41 -1.89
CA THR A 61 4.08 -13.00 -3.17
C THR A 61 4.12 -14.09 -4.23
N GLN A 62 5.04 -15.07 -4.10
CA GLN A 62 5.14 -16.19 -5.03
C GLN A 62 4.37 -17.42 -4.55
N GLY A 63 3.97 -17.43 -3.29
CA GLY A 63 3.38 -18.62 -2.68
C GLY A 63 4.41 -19.71 -2.36
N GLY A 64 3.98 -20.74 -1.65
CA GLY A 64 4.84 -21.84 -1.27
C GLY A 64 4.37 -22.56 -0.01
N SER A 65 5.15 -23.52 0.43
CA SER A 65 4.84 -24.31 1.64
C SER A 65 5.78 -23.94 2.77
N TYR A 66 5.22 -23.83 3.96
CA TYR A 66 5.99 -23.66 5.19
C TYR A 66 6.59 -24.99 5.65
N GLU A 67 7.77 -24.88 6.25
CA GLU A 67 8.40 -26.02 6.90
C GLU A 67 7.54 -26.51 8.07
N GLN A 68 7.30 -27.82 8.11
CA GLN A 68 6.60 -28.44 9.24
C GLN A 68 7.56 -28.60 10.41
N ARG A 69 7.17 -28.11 11.59
CA ARG A 69 7.93 -28.23 12.83
C ARG A 69 7.26 -29.21 13.79
N ASP A 70 8.05 -29.72 14.73
CA ASP A 70 7.53 -30.48 15.87
C ASP A 70 6.43 -29.67 16.56
N PRO A 71 5.21 -30.25 16.76
CA PRO A 71 4.07 -29.52 17.33
C PRO A 71 4.28 -29.02 18.78
N ARG A 72 5.37 -29.40 19.42
CA ARG A 72 5.79 -28.84 20.71
C ARG A 72 6.35 -27.41 20.60
N TYR A 73 6.69 -26.97 19.39
CA TYR A 73 7.17 -25.60 19.14
C TYR A 73 6.09 -24.76 18.45
N PRO A 74 6.16 -23.42 18.55
CA PRO A 74 5.25 -22.56 17.84
C PRO A 74 5.29 -22.81 16.31
N PRO A 75 4.12 -22.78 15.64
CA PRO A 75 4.06 -22.99 14.19
C PRO A 75 4.82 -21.90 13.43
N VAL A 76 5.38 -22.25 12.28
CA VAL A 76 6.09 -21.30 11.42
C VAL A 76 5.10 -20.35 10.74
N ASP A 77 4.00 -20.89 10.24
CA ASP A 77 2.93 -20.14 9.59
C ASP A 77 2.02 -19.38 10.58
N SER A 78 1.04 -18.66 10.06
CA SER A 78 0.03 -17.96 10.88
C SER A 78 -1.21 -18.82 11.20
N GLY A 79 -1.39 -19.94 10.52
CA GLY A 79 -2.57 -20.80 10.56
C GLY A 79 -3.76 -20.28 9.75
N ILE A 80 -3.73 -19.01 9.26
CA ILE A 80 -4.87 -18.39 8.56
C ILE A 80 -5.10 -19.03 7.19
N LEU A 81 -4.02 -19.27 6.41
CA LEU A 81 -4.08 -19.84 5.06
C LEU A 81 -3.67 -21.31 5.02
N GLY A 82 -3.27 -21.88 6.16
CA GLY A 82 -2.72 -23.22 6.24
C GLY A 82 -1.21 -23.26 5.92
N PRO A 83 -0.64 -24.50 5.81
CA PRO A 83 0.79 -24.70 5.63
C PRO A 83 1.31 -24.42 4.24
N THR A 84 0.43 -24.30 3.26
CA THR A 84 0.74 -23.93 1.87
C THR A 84 -0.10 -22.72 1.50
N ILE A 85 0.55 -21.71 0.93
CA ILE A 85 -0.08 -20.45 0.55
C ILE A 85 -0.04 -20.28 -0.97
N ASP A 86 -1.14 -19.77 -1.51
CA ASP A 86 -1.23 -19.31 -2.89
C ASP A 86 -0.87 -17.82 -2.96
N PRO A 87 -0.38 -17.34 -4.12
CA PRO A 87 -0.04 -15.92 -4.30
C PRO A 87 -1.19 -14.96 -4.10
N ASP A 88 -2.41 -15.30 -4.46
CA ASP A 88 -3.66 -14.51 -4.32
C ASP A 88 -3.56 -13.07 -4.84
N GLY A 89 -2.73 -12.83 -5.86
CA GLY A 89 -2.47 -11.50 -6.38
C GLY A 89 -1.78 -10.56 -5.38
N LEU A 90 -1.13 -11.12 -4.36
CA LEU A 90 -0.47 -10.32 -3.32
C LEU A 90 0.67 -9.49 -3.89
N THR A 91 0.64 -8.21 -3.57
CA THR A 91 1.78 -7.31 -3.70
C THR A 91 2.12 -6.72 -2.34
N ILE A 92 3.43 -6.56 -2.08
CA ILE A 92 3.93 -5.90 -0.86
C ILE A 92 4.88 -4.80 -1.30
N THR A 93 4.44 -3.54 -1.16
CA THR A 93 5.23 -2.36 -1.50
C THR A 93 5.90 -1.83 -0.24
N LEU A 94 7.22 -1.75 -0.25
CA LEU A 94 8.00 -1.21 0.86
C LEU A 94 8.26 0.28 0.61
N SER A 95 8.00 1.10 1.61
CA SER A 95 8.33 2.52 1.62
C SER A 95 9.14 2.89 2.86
N VAL A 96 9.97 3.91 2.75
CA VAL A 96 10.76 4.44 3.86
C VAL A 96 10.26 5.83 4.24
N GLY A 97 10.23 6.10 5.54
CA GLY A 97 9.84 7.40 6.08
C GLY A 97 11.06 8.28 6.37
N ALA A 98 10.82 9.59 6.52
CA ALA A 98 11.88 10.55 6.78
C ALA A 98 12.67 10.24 8.07
N SER A 99 12.02 9.64 9.08
CA SER A 99 12.64 9.29 10.37
C SER A 99 13.64 8.14 10.27
N LEU A 100 13.64 7.33 9.19
CA LEU A 100 14.65 6.30 8.98
C LEU A 100 16.05 6.90 8.75
N PHE A 101 16.12 8.14 8.28
CA PHE A 101 17.37 8.82 7.92
C PHE A 101 17.93 9.69 9.05
N ASP A 102 17.64 9.34 10.28
CA ASP A 102 18.24 9.94 11.46
C ASP A 102 19.67 9.42 11.72
N GLU A 103 20.22 9.71 12.88
CA GLU A 103 21.60 9.38 13.24
C GLU A 103 21.87 7.88 13.45
N ARG A 104 20.82 7.06 13.64
CA ARG A 104 20.95 5.63 14.00
C ARG A 104 21.72 4.81 12.98
N PHE A 105 21.58 5.13 11.69
CA PHE A 105 22.05 4.27 10.61
C PHE A 105 23.09 4.93 9.69
N GLY A 106 23.45 6.19 9.95
CA GLY A 106 24.39 6.94 9.12
C GLY A 106 23.91 7.14 7.67
N LEU A 107 22.58 7.31 7.46
CA LEU A 107 21.95 7.43 6.15
C LEU A 107 21.55 8.88 5.81
N ALA A 108 21.88 9.88 6.63
CA ALA A 108 21.45 11.26 6.44
C ALA A 108 21.82 11.82 5.05
N GLU A 109 23.04 11.54 4.58
CA GLU A 109 23.55 12.03 3.30
C GLU A 109 22.85 11.41 2.07
N VAL A 110 22.18 10.29 2.24
CA VAL A 110 21.48 9.59 1.15
C VAL A 110 19.96 9.66 1.28
N LYS A 111 19.47 10.55 2.15
CA LYS A 111 18.04 10.80 2.30
C LYS A 111 17.50 11.45 1.02
N PRO A 112 16.37 10.98 0.47
CA PRO A 112 15.70 11.65 -0.64
C PRO A 112 15.31 13.08 -0.26
N ARG A 113 15.54 14.04 -1.15
CA ARG A 113 15.36 15.48 -0.87
C ARG A 113 13.91 15.85 -0.60
N GLN A 114 12.99 15.25 -1.36
CA GLN A 114 11.56 15.50 -1.21
C GLN A 114 10.91 14.68 -0.09
N LEU A 115 11.69 13.77 0.55
CA LEU A 115 11.18 12.98 1.66
C LEU A 115 11.21 13.80 2.95
N GLU A 116 10.17 14.58 3.14
CA GLU A 116 9.99 15.42 4.30
C GLU A 116 8.85 14.92 5.20
N ARG A 117 8.89 15.31 6.45
CA ARG A 117 7.76 15.11 7.35
C ARG A 117 6.63 16.02 6.90
N MET A 118 5.46 15.45 6.56
CA MET A 118 4.29 16.23 6.16
C MET A 118 3.92 17.23 7.25
N THR A 119 3.72 18.48 6.85
CA THR A 119 3.26 19.55 7.73
C THR A 119 1.79 19.37 8.10
N ALA A 120 1.37 19.92 9.22
CA ALA A 120 -0.05 19.98 9.56
C ALA A 120 -0.75 21.08 8.72
N PHE A 121 -1.95 20.77 8.25
CA PHE A 121 -2.82 21.67 7.52
C PHE A 121 -3.92 22.23 8.43
N PRO A 122 -4.53 23.40 8.11
CA PRO A 122 -5.45 24.09 9.02
C PRO A 122 -6.63 23.26 9.54
N ASN A 123 -7.09 22.29 8.78
CA ASN A 123 -8.24 21.44 9.14
C ASN A 123 -7.83 20.04 9.64
N ASP A 124 -6.56 19.82 9.89
CA ASP A 124 -6.08 18.53 10.39
C ASP A 124 -6.45 18.37 11.89
N ALA A 125 -6.79 17.13 12.23
CA ALA A 125 -6.93 16.65 13.60
C ALA A 125 -6.00 15.46 13.80
N LEU A 126 -4.68 15.73 13.76
CA LEU A 126 -3.66 14.69 13.75
C LEU A 126 -3.56 13.98 15.09
N ASP A 127 -3.56 12.65 15.03
CA ASP A 127 -3.17 11.78 16.14
C ASP A 127 -1.72 11.33 15.93
N ALA A 128 -0.81 11.78 16.76
CA ALA A 128 0.62 11.49 16.63
C ALA A 128 0.93 9.98 16.65
N ALA A 129 0.12 9.18 17.35
CA ALA A 129 0.28 7.72 17.39
C ALA A 129 -0.04 7.05 16.04
N ARG A 130 -0.78 7.73 15.18
CA ARG A 130 -1.20 7.26 13.86
C ARG A 130 -0.54 8.02 12.71
N CYS A 131 0.55 8.71 12.99
CA CYS A 131 1.30 9.49 12.00
C CYS A 131 2.71 8.95 11.84
N HIS A 132 3.21 9.04 10.59
CA HIS A 132 4.59 8.69 10.22
C HIS A 132 4.97 7.23 10.51
N GLY A 133 6.25 6.96 10.59
CA GLY A 133 6.90 5.67 10.80
C GLY A 133 8.23 5.64 10.06
N ASP A 134 9.12 4.74 10.45
CA ASP A 134 10.42 4.58 9.78
C ASP A 134 10.28 3.83 8.45
N ILE A 135 9.43 2.80 8.44
CA ILE A 135 9.11 1.99 7.26
C ILE A 135 7.59 1.83 7.18
N SER A 136 7.06 1.73 5.96
CA SER A 136 5.71 1.23 5.76
C SER A 136 5.68 0.10 4.74
N LEU A 137 4.75 -0.84 4.94
CA LEU A 137 4.44 -1.91 4.02
C LEU A 137 2.98 -1.79 3.61
N GLN A 138 2.75 -1.72 2.30
CA GLN A 138 1.42 -1.76 1.71
C GLN A 138 1.18 -3.16 1.16
N PHE A 139 0.24 -3.86 1.76
CA PHE A 139 -0.21 -5.18 1.34
C PHE A 139 -1.49 -5.03 0.53
N CYS A 140 -1.52 -5.53 -0.69
CA CYS A 140 -2.72 -5.57 -1.51
C CYS A 140 -2.93 -6.99 -2.04
N ALA A 141 -4.15 -7.54 -1.91
CA ALA A 141 -4.49 -8.91 -2.31
C ALA A 141 -5.97 -9.05 -2.66
N ASN A 142 -6.36 -10.21 -3.16
CA ASN A 142 -7.76 -10.49 -3.44
C ASN A 142 -8.56 -10.82 -2.17
N SER A 143 -7.91 -11.28 -1.09
CA SER A 143 -8.56 -11.61 0.19
C SER A 143 -7.90 -10.94 1.40
N GLU A 144 -8.71 -10.65 2.41
CA GLU A 144 -8.23 -10.12 3.70
C GLU A 144 -7.32 -11.13 4.42
N GLY A 145 -7.63 -12.42 4.31
CA GLY A 145 -6.84 -13.49 4.90
C GLY A 145 -5.39 -13.44 4.45
N THR A 146 -5.15 -13.19 3.17
CA THR A 146 -3.81 -13.07 2.59
C THR A 146 -3.05 -11.87 3.15
N THR A 147 -3.68 -10.70 3.23
CA THR A 147 -3.00 -9.49 3.77
C THR A 147 -2.65 -9.64 5.26
N ILE A 148 -3.57 -10.19 6.06
CA ILE A 148 -3.32 -10.43 7.50
C ILE A 148 -2.26 -11.52 7.70
N HIS A 149 -2.30 -12.60 6.90
CA HIS A 149 -1.28 -13.64 6.92
C HIS A 149 0.11 -13.06 6.64
N ALA A 150 0.23 -12.26 5.57
CA ALA A 150 1.49 -11.65 5.16
C ALA A 150 2.05 -10.72 6.25
N LEU A 151 1.22 -9.89 6.87
CA LEU A 151 1.64 -9.05 8.00
C LEU A 151 2.15 -9.88 9.17
N ARG A 152 1.42 -10.93 9.56
CA ARG A 152 1.82 -11.79 10.67
C ARG A 152 3.11 -12.56 10.39
N ASP A 153 3.30 -13.00 9.15
CA ASP A 153 4.55 -13.65 8.73
C ASP A 153 5.75 -12.71 8.88
N ILE A 154 5.64 -11.47 8.39
CA ILE A 154 6.70 -10.47 8.53
C ILE A 154 7.01 -10.20 10.00
N ILE A 155 6.01 -9.97 10.85
CA ILE A 155 6.22 -9.73 12.28
C ILE A 155 6.92 -10.93 12.96
N LYS A 156 6.52 -12.16 12.62
CA LYS A 156 7.13 -13.38 13.16
C LYS A 156 8.61 -13.53 12.77
N ASN A 157 8.98 -13.07 11.57
CA ASN A 157 10.35 -13.21 11.06
C ASN A 157 11.24 -11.99 11.32
N THR A 158 10.72 -10.94 11.95
CA THR A 158 11.48 -9.72 12.32
C THR A 158 11.42 -9.42 13.82
N PRO A 159 11.60 -10.42 14.73
CA PRO A 159 11.52 -10.19 16.17
C PRO A 159 12.60 -9.23 16.62
N GLY A 160 12.22 -8.19 17.37
CA GLY A 160 13.15 -7.18 17.88
C GLY A 160 13.71 -6.22 16.83
N LEU A 161 13.29 -6.31 15.58
CA LEU A 161 13.72 -5.42 14.49
C LEU A 161 12.62 -4.46 14.03
N LEU A 162 11.35 -4.87 14.12
CA LEU A 162 10.19 -4.05 13.76
C LEU A 162 9.15 -4.02 14.88
N MET A 163 8.50 -2.88 15.03
CA MET A 163 7.32 -2.70 15.88
C MET A 163 6.25 -1.98 15.07
N VAL A 164 5.03 -2.53 15.07
CA VAL A 164 3.89 -1.87 14.41
C VAL A 164 3.57 -0.57 15.14
N ARG A 165 3.57 0.52 14.39
CA ARG A 165 3.20 1.85 14.87
C ARG A 165 1.72 2.11 14.67
N TRP A 166 1.22 1.94 13.45
CA TRP A 166 -0.19 2.00 13.12
C TRP A 166 -0.51 1.14 11.90
N LYS A 167 -1.77 0.80 11.77
CA LYS A 167 -2.30 0.00 10.67
C LYS A 167 -3.61 0.61 10.18
N GLN A 168 -3.82 0.61 8.86
CA GLN A 168 -5.08 0.95 8.23
C GLN A 168 -5.43 -0.09 7.18
N GLU A 169 -6.59 -0.67 7.31
CA GLU A 169 -7.20 -1.57 6.32
C GLU A 169 -8.21 -0.82 5.47
N GLY A 170 -8.41 -1.29 4.26
CA GLY A 170 -9.39 -0.78 3.35
C GLY A 170 -9.75 -1.78 2.27
N SER A 171 -10.92 -1.60 1.70
CA SER A 171 -11.40 -2.38 0.57
C SER A 171 -12.03 -1.47 -0.46
N VAL A 172 -11.96 -1.89 -1.72
CA VAL A 172 -12.64 -1.21 -2.82
C VAL A 172 -13.31 -2.26 -3.68
N PRO A 173 -14.59 -2.09 -4.02
CA PRO A 173 -15.26 -3.03 -4.91
C PRO A 173 -14.49 -3.23 -6.22
N VAL A 174 -14.30 -4.48 -6.61
CA VAL A 174 -13.83 -4.81 -7.95
C VAL A 174 -15.01 -4.64 -8.90
N MET A 175 -14.89 -3.66 -9.81
CA MET A 175 -15.96 -3.36 -10.77
C MET A 175 -15.83 -4.32 -11.95
N ALA A 176 -16.95 -4.92 -12.35
CA ALA A 176 -17.01 -5.69 -13.59
C ALA A 176 -16.82 -4.77 -14.81
N PRO A 177 -16.15 -5.24 -15.86
CA PRO A 177 -16.11 -4.51 -17.13
C PRO A 177 -17.53 -4.26 -17.67
N ARG A 178 -17.73 -3.08 -18.25
CA ARG A 178 -18.96 -2.73 -18.95
C ARG A 178 -19.05 -3.50 -20.29
N PRO A 179 -20.22 -3.53 -20.93
CA PRO A 179 -20.37 -4.17 -22.24
C PRO A 179 -19.46 -3.59 -23.34
N ASP A 180 -19.04 -2.32 -23.19
CA ASP A 180 -18.08 -1.65 -24.07
C ASP A 180 -16.60 -2.00 -23.76
N GLY A 181 -16.35 -2.83 -22.73
CA GLY A 181 -15.02 -3.23 -22.28
C GLY A 181 -14.34 -2.25 -21.32
N GLU A 182 -14.92 -1.08 -21.08
CA GLU A 182 -14.42 -0.13 -20.11
C GLU A 182 -14.77 -0.56 -18.67
N THR A 183 -13.89 -0.29 -17.74
CA THR A 183 -14.14 -0.52 -16.32
C THR A 183 -14.43 0.81 -15.63
N GLU A 184 -15.59 0.90 -15.01
CA GLU A 184 -15.92 2.07 -14.21
C GLU A 184 -15.05 2.14 -12.96
N SER A 185 -14.63 3.36 -12.58
CA SER A 185 -13.99 3.57 -11.27
C SER A 185 -15.00 3.33 -10.14
N ALA A 186 -14.51 2.72 -9.05
CA ALA A 186 -15.34 2.49 -7.87
C ALA A 186 -15.78 3.82 -7.23
N ARG A 187 -16.85 3.78 -6.46
CA ARG A 187 -17.30 4.93 -5.67
C ARG A 187 -16.70 4.88 -4.27
N ASN A 188 -16.35 6.04 -3.75
CA ASN A 188 -16.03 6.20 -2.33
C ASN A 188 -17.30 6.17 -1.46
N PHE A 189 -17.12 6.20 -0.13
CA PHE A 189 -18.25 6.16 0.80
C PHE A 189 -19.10 7.45 0.82
N LEU A 190 -18.71 8.50 0.13
CA LEU A 190 -19.54 9.68 -0.11
C LEU A 190 -20.35 9.59 -1.41
N GLY A 191 -20.26 8.45 -2.12
CA GLY A 191 -21.01 8.14 -3.33
C GLY A 191 -20.39 8.64 -4.63
N PHE A 192 -19.21 9.28 -4.58
CA PHE A 192 -18.52 9.83 -5.75
C PHE A 192 -17.49 8.84 -6.31
N ARG A 193 -17.25 8.91 -7.61
CA ARG A 193 -16.26 8.06 -8.27
C ARG A 193 -14.85 8.51 -7.91
N ASP A 194 -14.01 7.57 -7.53
CA ASP A 194 -12.60 7.79 -7.21
C ASP A 194 -11.68 7.40 -8.37
N GLY A 195 -10.56 8.11 -8.48
CA GLY A 195 -9.52 7.79 -9.45
C GLY A 195 -9.82 8.20 -10.88
N THR A 196 -10.86 9.00 -11.12
CA THR A 196 -11.26 9.44 -12.49
C THR A 196 -10.22 10.32 -13.20
N ALA A 197 -9.25 10.85 -12.47
CA ALA A 197 -8.16 11.67 -13.00
C ALA A 197 -6.77 11.06 -12.72
N ASN A 198 -6.70 9.79 -12.31
CA ASN A 198 -5.42 9.11 -12.17
C ASN A 198 -4.76 8.95 -13.54
N PRO A 199 -3.43 9.14 -13.64
CA PRO A 199 -2.72 8.90 -14.88
C PRO A 199 -2.85 7.41 -15.27
N PRO A 200 -3.06 7.10 -16.56
CA PRO A 200 -3.06 5.72 -17.04
C PRO A 200 -1.72 5.05 -16.76
N ALA A 201 -1.74 3.88 -16.13
CA ALA A 201 -0.52 3.16 -15.75
C ALA A 201 0.33 2.69 -16.94
N ASP A 202 -0.26 2.57 -18.13
CA ASP A 202 0.38 2.21 -19.39
C ASP A 202 0.93 3.42 -20.18
N ASP A 203 0.54 4.65 -19.83
CA ASP A 203 1.19 5.86 -20.36
C ASP A 203 2.55 6.08 -19.70
N ARG A 204 3.57 5.46 -20.27
CA ARG A 204 4.94 5.51 -19.75
C ARG A 204 5.51 6.93 -19.65
N THR A 205 5.15 7.79 -20.60
CA THR A 205 5.64 9.18 -20.64
C THR A 205 5.04 9.98 -19.49
N LEU A 206 3.73 9.90 -19.32
CA LEU A 206 3.03 10.60 -18.24
C LEU A 206 3.43 10.06 -16.87
N MET A 207 3.53 8.74 -16.73
CA MET A 207 3.98 8.10 -15.49
C MET A 207 5.41 8.51 -15.12
N GLN A 208 6.31 8.65 -16.11
CA GLN A 208 7.69 9.11 -15.86
C GLN A 208 7.71 10.57 -15.39
N GLN A 209 6.82 11.40 -15.91
CA GLN A 209 6.74 12.81 -15.52
C GLN A 209 6.11 13.05 -14.14
N LEU A 210 5.13 12.22 -13.76
CA LEU A 210 4.28 12.50 -12.61
C LEU A 210 4.53 11.58 -11.40
N VAL A 211 5.01 10.36 -11.62
CA VAL A 211 5.01 9.32 -10.57
C VAL A 211 6.42 8.87 -10.20
N TRP A 212 7.27 8.61 -11.19
CA TRP A 212 8.57 8.01 -10.94
C TRP A 212 9.66 9.05 -10.65
N VAL A 213 10.50 8.75 -9.67
CA VAL A 213 11.72 9.51 -9.44
C VAL A 213 12.66 9.31 -10.62
N ASP A 214 12.93 10.39 -11.36
CA ASP A 214 13.80 10.40 -12.53
C ASP A 214 15.28 10.56 -12.14
N ARG A 215 16.19 10.07 -12.97
CA ARG A 215 17.64 10.25 -12.82
C ARG A 215 18.08 11.71 -12.95
N ASN A 216 17.28 12.55 -13.60
CA ASN A 216 17.52 13.97 -13.73
C ASN A 216 17.08 14.79 -12.53
N ASN A 217 16.34 14.17 -11.60
CA ASN A 217 16.00 14.78 -10.33
C ASN A 217 17.21 14.70 -9.40
N ASP A 218 17.43 15.73 -8.61
CA ASP A 218 18.50 15.76 -7.60
C ASP A 218 18.27 14.77 -6.44
N GLU A 219 17.75 13.59 -6.73
CA GLU A 219 17.48 12.54 -5.77
C GLU A 219 18.61 11.49 -5.73
N PRO A 220 18.85 10.83 -4.60
CA PRO A 220 19.85 9.78 -4.51
C PRO A 220 19.60 8.66 -5.52
N ALA A 221 20.67 8.11 -6.08
CA ALA A 221 20.58 7.08 -7.12
C ALA A 221 19.71 5.85 -6.73
N TRP A 222 19.70 5.49 -5.47
CA TRP A 222 18.89 4.37 -4.98
C TRP A 222 17.38 4.64 -5.00
N ALA A 223 16.97 5.92 -5.02
CA ALA A 223 15.57 6.32 -5.10
C ALA A 223 15.02 6.34 -6.54
N HIS A 224 15.87 6.23 -7.55
CA HIS A 224 15.44 6.21 -8.95
C HIS A 224 14.48 5.05 -9.22
N ASN A 225 13.47 5.30 -10.03
CA ASN A 225 12.34 4.40 -10.28
C ASN A 225 11.46 4.12 -9.05
N GLY A 226 11.74 4.74 -7.91
CA GLY A 226 10.83 4.83 -6.79
C GLY A 226 9.72 5.86 -7.04
N SER A 227 8.87 6.02 -6.04
CA SER A 227 7.76 6.98 -6.07
C SER A 227 7.54 7.53 -4.66
N TYR A 228 7.07 8.76 -4.56
CA TYR A 228 6.63 9.33 -3.28
C TYR A 228 5.19 8.94 -2.99
N GLN A 229 4.91 8.59 -1.74
CA GLN A 229 3.58 8.26 -1.27
C GLN A 229 3.17 9.20 -0.13
N ALA A 230 2.11 9.99 -0.35
CA ALA A 230 1.47 10.78 0.69
C ALA A 230 0.22 10.04 1.18
N VAL A 231 0.19 9.72 2.48
CA VAL A 231 -0.91 8.99 3.11
C VAL A 231 -1.69 9.91 4.03
N ARG A 232 -3.00 10.01 3.79
CA ARG A 232 -3.91 10.78 4.64
C ARG A 232 -5.16 9.96 4.92
N LEU A 233 -5.50 9.80 6.20
CA LEU A 233 -6.76 9.23 6.63
C LEU A 233 -7.76 10.37 6.82
N ILE A 234 -8.80 10.41 5.98
CA ILE A 234 -9.79 11.48 6.00
C ILE A 234 -11.05 11.00 6.70
N ARG A 235 -11.37 11.66 7.81
CA ARG A 235 -12.63 11.41 8.52
C ARG A 235 -13.78 12.11 7.81
N ASN A 236 -14.75 11.34 7.35
CA ASN A 236 -15.96 11.86 6.71
C ASN A 236 -17.08 12.00 7.74
N PHE A 237 -17.72 13.18 7.78
CA PHE A 237 -18.91 13.42 8.60
C PHE A 237 -20.17 13.04 7.82
N VAL A 238 -20.40 11.73 7.67
CA VAL A 238 -21.41 11.14 6.80
C VAL A 238 -22.82 11.64 7.14
N GLU A 239 -23.18 11.78 8.42
CA GLU A 239 -24.49 12.30 8.82
C GLU A 239 -24.78 13.70 8.26
N ARG A 240 -23.78 14.57 8.27
CA ARG A 240 -23.89 15.92 7.67
C ARG A 240 -23.96 15.82 6.15
N TRP A 241 -23.12 14.98 5.57
CA TRP A 241 -23.07 14.74 4.13
C TRP A 241 -24.41 14.26 3.58
N ASP A 242 -25.06 13.30 4.21
CA ASP A 242 -26.33 12.72 3.77
C ASP A 242 -27.49 13.73 3.79
N ARG A 243 -27.37 14.82 4.56
CA ARG A 243 -28.34 15.93 4.58
C ARG A 243 -28.00 17.05 3.62
N THR A 244 -26.83 16.99 2.96
CA THR A 244 -26.40 18.02 2.00
C THR A 244 -27.07 17.78 0.65
N PRO A 245 -27.71 18.80 0.05
CA PRO A 245 -28.31 18.66 -1.28
C PRO A 245 -27.31 18.21 -2.35
N LEU A 246 -27.73 17.40 -3.31
CA LEU A 246 -26.85 16.86 -4.35
C LEU A 246 -26.07 17.96 -5.10
N GLN A 247 -26.73 19.05 -5.43
CA GLN A 247 -26.08 20.18 -6.11
C GLN A 247 -24.90 20.73 -5.30
N GLU A 248 -25.02 20.80 -3.99
CA GLU A 248 -23.95 21.26 -3.09
C GLU A 248 -22.87 20.19 -2.96
N GLN A 249 -23.23 18.91 -2.84
CA GLN A 249 -22.27 17.81 -2.85
C GLN A 249 -21.41 17.83 -4.11
N GLU A 250 -22.02 17.99 -5.29
CA GLU A 250 -21.32 18.08 -6.57
C GLU A 250 -20.42 19.33 -6.63
N ALA A 251 -20.90 20.46 -6.12
CA ALA A 251 -20.09 21.71 -6.06
C ALA A 251 -18.87 21.56 -5.13
N ILE A 252 -19.01 20.88 -3.99
CA ILE A 252 -17.89 20.57 -3.06
C ILE A 252 -16.82 19.73 -3.74
N PHE A 253 -17.21 18.70 -4.50
CA PHE A 253 -16.27 17.85 -5.26
C PHE A 253 -15.77 18.48 -6.56
N GLY A 254 -16.48 19.47 -7.09
CA GLY A 254 -16.24 20.00 -8.44
C GLY A 254 -16.50 18.98 -9.55
N ARG A 255 -17.31 17.95 -9.27
CA ARG A 255 -17.58 16.84 -10.16
C ARG A 255 -19.01 16.37 -10.08
N ARG A 256 -19.53 15.84 -11.19
CA ARG A 256 -20.81 15.15 -11.23
C ARG A 256 -20.72 13.82 -10.46
N ARG A 257 -21.66 13.58 -9.55
CA ARG A 257 -21.65 12.35 -8.73
C ARG A 257 -21.78 11.08 -9.57
N ASP A 258 -22.59 11.15 -10.62
CA ASP A 258 -22.90 9.97 -11.43
C ASP A 258 -21.75 9.59 -12.38
N SER A 259 -21.28 10.54 -13.18
CA SER A 259 -20.26 10.31 -14.21
C SER A 259 -18.82 10.50 -13.72
N GLY A 260 -18.61 11.27 -12.64
CA GLY A 260 -17.27 11.72 -12.22
C GLY A 260 -16.70 12.84 -13.10
N SER A 261 -17.45 13.34 -14.09
CA SER A 261 -17.00 14.41 -14.95
C SER A 261 -16.82 15.72 -14.19
N PRO A 262 -15.81 16.54 -14.51
CA PRO A 262 -15.66 17.86 -13.93
C PRO A 262 -16.93 18.72 -14.15
N MET A 263 -17.23 19.57 -13.18
CA MET A 263 -18.22 20.63 -13.34
C MET A 263 -17.54 21.84 -13.98
N HIS A 264 -18.14 22.37 -15.02
CA HIS A 264 -17.70 23.60 -15.71
C HIS A 264 -18.38 24.80 -15.09
#